data_dcd5a78a9200bc2bcfc542a3c3df4463
#
_entry.id   dcd5a78a9200bc2bcfc542a3c3df4463
#
_cell.length_a   1.000
_cell.length_b   1.000
_cell.length_c   1.000
_cell.angle_alpha   90.00
_cell.angle_beta   90.00
_cell.angle_gamma   90.00
#
_symmetry.space_group_name_H-M   'P 1'
#
loop_
_entity.id
_entity.type
_entity.pdbx_description
1 polymer ?
#
loop_
_entity_poly.entity_id
_entity_poly.type
_entity_poly.pdbx_seq_one_letter_code
_entity_poly.pdbx_strand_id
1 'polypeptide(L)'
;MNTQGTGYDMATSTVEADTRAHIVAVADELFYARGIQSVGMDEIRTGAGVSLKKLYAAFPGKEQLVAAVLTGRHEYWEHGIEQAVAAAATPRDRLLAMYDFLEQWFSDDTFRGCGFINAFGELGSTSPTVARIAREHKESFQEYVAGLAAEVVPDRVAAEELAAQLALLAEGAQTTAAIAGDSAPATHARRAAATLIDAATRA
;
A
#
# COMPACT_ATOMS: atom_id res chain seq x y z
N MET A 1 48.20 -17.44 0.54
CA MET A 1 47.03 -16.98 -0.22
C MET A 1 45.81 -17.16 0.67
N ASN A 2 45.23 -16.07 1.07
CA ASN A 2 44.23 -16.02 2.17
C ASN A 2 42.83 -15.92 1.56
N THR A 3 42.03 -16.99 1.61
CA THR A 3 40.65 -17.06 1.09
C THR A 3 39.61 -17.21 2.20
N GLN A 4 39.69 -16.38 3.25
CA GLN A 4 38.73 -16.43 4.36
C GLN A 4 37.89 -15.15 4.55
N GLY A 5 37.89 -14.20 3.60
CA GLY A 5 37.21 -12.91 3.74
C GLY A 5 35.74 -12.84 3.32
N THR A 6 35.30 -13.71 2.40
CA THR A 6 33.97 -13.52 1.72
C THR A 6 32.76 -14.13 2.45
N GLY A 7 32.96 -15.14 3.30
CA GLY A 7 31.83 -15.79 3.99
C GLY A 7 31.31 -15.02 5.21
N TYR A 8 32.17 -14.29 5.90
CA TYR A 8 31.83 -13.53 7.12
C TYR A 8 31.02 -12.25 6.78
N ASP A 9 31.35 -11.62 5.67
CA ASP A 9 30.68 -10.38 5.20
C ASP A 9 29.23 -10.64 4.75
N MET A 10 28.99 -11.74 4.05
CA MET A 10 27.65 -12.13 3.60
C MET A 10 26.72 -12.51 4.77
N ALA A 11 27.21 -13.25 5.77
CA ALA A 11 26.41 -13.63 6.93
C ALA A 11 26.03 -12.41 7.81
N THR A 12 26.94 -11.47 7.96
CA THR A 12 26.69 -10.22 8.73
C THR A 12 25.67 -9.35 7.99
N SER A 13 25.77 -9.20 6.68
CA SER A 13 24.83 -8.46 5.84
C SER A 13 23.42 -9.07 5.88
N THR A 14 23.29 -10.39 5.90
CA THR A 14 21.98 -11.07 5.99
C THR A 14 21.33 -10.83 7.36
N VAL A 15 22.06 -10.95 8.45
CA VAL A 15 21.56 -10.70 9.81
C VAL A 15 21.13 -9.24 10.00
N GLU A 16 21.84 -8.29 9.40
CA GLU A 16 21.46 -6.88 9.43
C GLU A 16 20.19 -6.61 8.61
N ALA A 17 20.05 -7.23 7.43
CA ALA A 17 18.86 -7.15 6.61
C ALA A 17 17.64 -7.74 7.32
N ASP A 18 17.78 -8.93 7.94
CA ASP A 18 16.71 -9.56 8.71
C ASP A 18 16.30 -8.72 9.93
N THR A 19 17.26 -8.10 10.62
CA THR A 19 16.98 -7.20 11.74
C THR A 19 16.23 -5.96 11.27
N ARG A 20 16.61 -5.39 10.13
CA ARG A 20 15.95 -4.22 9.55
C ARG A 20 14.50 -4.55 9.14
N ALA A 21 14.29 -5.67 8.47
CA ALA A 21 12.95 -6.13 8.07
C ALA A 21 12.06 -6.38 9.30
N HIS A 22 12.58 -6.98 10.35
CA HIS A 22 11.84 -7.19 11.60
C HIS A 22 11.45 -5.88 12.29
N ILE A 23 12.35 -4.88 12.34
CA ILE A 23 12.01 -3.54 12.88
C ILE A 23 10.89 -2.89 12.05
N VAL A 24 10.94 -2.99 10.72
CA VAL A 24 9.90 -2.46 9.83
C VAL A 24 8.56 -3.13 10.10
N ALA A 25 8.51 -4.45 10.23
CA ALA A 25 7.28 -5.19 10.50
C ALA A 25 6.63 -4.75 11.83
N VAL A 26 7.41 -4.66 12.91
CA VAL A 26 6.91 -4.19 14.21
C VAL A 26 6.45 -2.73 14.15
N ALA A 27 7.18 -1.88 13.45
CA ALA A 27 6.79 -0.48 13.28
C ALA A 27 5.50 -0.35 12.46
N ASP A 28 5.34 -1.17 11.42
CA ASP A 28 4.15 -1.21 10.59
C ASP A 28 2.90 -1.56 11.40
N GLU A 29 2.95 -2.63 12.19
CA GLU A 29 1.85 -3.03 13.06
C GLU A 29 1.46 -1.91 14.03
N LEU A 30 2.44 -1.31 14.70
CA LEU A 30 2.20 -0.24 15.67
C LEU A 30 1.64 1.03 15.01
N PHE A 31 2.24 1.47 13.91
CA PHE A 31 1.79 2.67 13.19
C PHE A 31 0.39 2.50 12.63
N TYR A 32 0.09 1.33 12.07
CA TYR A 32 -1.21 1.06 11.47
C TYR A 32 -2.33 0.94 12.50
N ALA A 33 -2.03 0.34 13.66
CA ALA A 33 -3.01 0.19 14.72
C ALA A 33 -3.30 1.50 15.48
N ARG A 34 -2.31 2.41 15.60
CA ARG A 34 -2.37 3.52 16.57
C ARG A 34 -2.07 4.90 15.99
N GLY A 35 -1.67 4.96 14.74
CA GLY A 35 -1.19 6.18 14.10
C GLY A 35 0.32 6.42 14.31
N ILE A 36 0.94 7.03 13.32
CA ILE A 36 2.40 7.24 13.31
C ILE A 36 2.83 8.17 14.44
N GLN A 37 2.11 9.27 14.66
CA GLN A 37 2.53 10.28 15.65
C GLN A 37 2.50 9.75 17.09
N SER A 38 1.57 8.84 17.41
CA SER A 38 1.40 8.31 18.77
C SER A 38 2.47 7.30 19.20
N VAL A 39 3.21 6.71 18.25
CA VAL A 39 4.20 5.64 18.51
C VAL A 39 5.61 6.20 18.53
N GLY A 40 6.34 6.00 19.63
CA GLY A 40 7.72 6.44 19.80
C GLY A 40 8.76 5.41 19.36
N MET A 41 9.97 5.86 19.03
CA MET A 41 11.09 4.97 18.67
C MET A 41 11.45 3.96 19.78
N ASP A 42 11.30 4.34 21.06
CA ASP A 42 11.58 3.43 22.18
C ASP A 42 10.55 2.30 22.29
N GLU A 43 9.32 2.57 21.94
CA GLU A 43 8.27 1.55 21.88
C GLU A 43 8.52 0.55 20.74
N ILE A 44 8.92 1.03 19.57
CA ILE A 44 9.32 0.19 18.44
C ILE A 44 10.52 -0.66 18.82
N ARG A 45 11.54 -0.08 19.47
CA ARG A 45 12.70 -0.78 20.00
C ARG A 45 12.30 -1.94 20.92
N THR A 46 11.35 -1.67 21.81
CA THR A 46 10.87 -2.65 22.80
C THR A 46 10.10 -3.77 22.09
N GLY A 47 9.19 -3.42 21.19
CA GLY A 47 8.42 -4.39 20.41
C GLY A 47 9.27 -5.27 19.52
N ALA A 48 10.31 -4.70 18.90
CA ALA A 48 11.27 -5.44 18.07
C ALA A 48 12.33 -6.21 18.87
N GLY A 49 12.42 -6.06 20.19
CA GLY A 49 13.40 -6.73 21.02
C GLY A 49 14.86 -6.38 20.69
N VAL A 50 15.10 -5.19 20.12
CA VAL A 50 16.46 -4.77 19.72
C VAL A 50 17.04 -3.74 20.68
N SER A 51 18.39 -3.61 20.69
CA SER A 51 19.02 -2.53 21.43
C SER A 51 18.83 -1.19 20.74
N LEU A 52 18.88 -0.08 21.50
CA LEU A 52 18.79 1.29 20.96
C LEU A 52 19.85 1.54 19.88
N LYS A 53 21.07 1.03 20.10
CA LYS A 53 22.17 1.11 19.12
C LYS A 53 21.82 0.42 17.80
N LYS A 54 21.20 -0.76 17.85
CA LYS A 54 20.76 -1.50 16.64
C LYS A 54 19.65 -0.77 15.92
N LEU A 55 18.66 -0.25 16.66
CA LEU A 55 17.56 0.52 16.06
C LEU A 55 18.08 1.74 15.29
N TYR A 56 18.91 2.58 15.92
CA TYR A 56 19.42 3.79 15.28
C TYR A 56 20.50 3.51 14.21
N ALA A 57 21.16 2.37 14.26
CA ALA A 57 22.02 1.91 13.16
C ALA A 57 21.21 1.53 11.92
N ALA A 58 20.04 0.89 12.11
CA ALA A 58 19.13 0.51 11.02
C ALA A 58 18.34 1.73 10.49
N PHE A 59 17.87 2.60 11.38
CA PHE A 59 17.04 3.77 11.06
C PHE A 59 17.49 4.96 11.88
N PRO A 60 18.21 5.93 11.27
CA PRO A 60 18.71 7.13 11.96
C PRO A 60 17.62 7.97 12.61
N GLY A 61 16.38 7.86 12.15
CA GLY A 61 15.24 8.56 12.74
C GLY A 61 13.91 7.93 12.33
N LYS A 62 12.82 8.44 12.95
CA LYS A 62 11.46 7.95 12.72
C LYS A 62 11.01 8.14 11.27
N GLU A 63 11.39 9.22 10.62
CA GLU A 63 11.01 9.51 9.23
C GLU A 63 11.51 8.43 8.26
N GLN A 64 12.78 7.99 8.41
CA GLN A 64 13.35 6.92 7.59
C GLN A 64 12.66 5.58 7.83
N LEU A 65 12.23 5.32 9.07
CA LEU A 65 11.47 4.12 9.38
C LEU A 65 10.06 4.19 8.80
N VAL A 66 9.38 5.33 8.89
CA VAL A 66 8.07 5.54 8.24
C VAL A 66 8.16 5.36 6.74
N ALA A 67 9.20 5.91 6.09
CA ALA A 67 9.42 5.72 4.67
C ALA A 67 9.58 4.22 4.31
N ALA A 68 10.35 3.46 5.10
CA ALA A 68 10.53 2.03 4.87
C ALA A 68 9.23 1.22 5.07
N VAL A 69 8.42 1.58 6.08
CA VAL A 69 7.10 0.97 6.30
C VAL A 69 6.19 1.23 5.10
N LEU A 70 6.12 2.46 4.62
CA LEU A 70 5.28 2.81 3.47
C LEU A 70 5.75 2.10 2.18
N THR A 71 7.06 1.97 1.97
CA THR A 71 7.60 1.20 0.83
C THR A 71 7.14 -0.26 0.90
N GLY A 72 7.27 -0.94 2.03
CA GLY A 72 6.82 -2.33 2.19
C GLY A 72 5.30 -2.49 2.01
N ARG A 73 4.51 -1.50 2.46
CA ARG A 73 3.06 -1.49 2.21
C ARG A 73 2.70 -1.30 0.73
N HIS A 74 3.48 -0.52 0.00
CA HIS A 74 3.31 -0.34 -1.43
C HIS A 74 3.52 -1.66 -2.18
N GLU A 75 4.65 -2.33 -1.93
CA GLU A 75 4.98 -3.63 -2.52
C GLU A 75 3.91 -4.70 -2.21
N TYR A 76 3.48 -4.77 -0.95
CA TYR A 76 2.43 -5.70 -0.53
C TYR A 76 1.09 -5.44 -1.25
N TRP A 77 0.70 -4.17 -1.36
CA TRP A 77 -0.54 -3.76 -2.00
C TRP A 77 -0.51 -4.00 -3.52
N GLU A 78 0.57 -3.62 -4.22
CA GLU A 78 0.75 -3.88 -5.65
C GLU A 78 0.66 -5.39 -5.93
N HIS A 79 1.39 -6.20 -5.17
CA HIS A 79 1.37 -7.65 -5.36
C HIS A 79 -0.03 -8.24 -5.15
N GLY A 80 -0.78 -7.80 -4.14
CA GLY A 80 -2.13 -8.28 -3.87
C GLY A 80 -3.12 -7.94 -4.99
N ILE A 81 -3.09 -6.70 -5.49
CA ILE A 81 -3.99 -6.28 -6.57
C ILE A 81 -3.61 -6.95 -7.90
N GLU A 82 -2.32 -7.07 -8.20
CA GLU A 82 -1.84 -7.76 -9.40
C GLU A 82 -2.26 -9.24 -9.43
N GLN A 83 -2.16 -9.94 -8.29
CA GLN A 83 -2.62 -11.33 -8.19
C GLN A 83 -4.12 -11.45 -8.43
N ALA A 84 -4.94 -10.58 -7.84
CA ALA A 84 -6.38 -10.59 -8.04
C ALA A 84 -6.76 -10.33 -9.51
N VAL A 85 -6.11 -9.35 -10.13
CA VAL A 85 -6.33 -8.99 -11.54
C VAL A 85 -5.86 -10.11 -12.47
N ALA A 86 -4.72 -10.73 -12.22
CA ALA A 86 -4.17 -11.82 -13.06
C ALA A 86 -5.07 -13.07 -13.03
N ALA A 87 -5.84 -13.28 -11.98
CA ALA A 87 -6.79 -14.39 -11.89
C ALA A 87 -8.07 -14.19 -12.72
N ALA A 88 -8.35 -12.96 -13.16
CA ALA A 88 -9.57 -12.63 -13.91
C ALA A 88 -9.45 -12.94 -15.40
N ALA A 89 -10.53 -13.51 -15.98
CA ALA A 89 -10.51 -14.06 -17.33
C ALA A 89 -10.64 -13.01 -18.45
N THR A 90 -11.36 -11.90 -18.19
CA THR A 90 -11.62 -10.87 -19.21
C THR A 90 -11.08 -9.51 -18.77
N PRO A 91 -10.76 -8.59 -19.71
CA PRO A 91 -10.36 -7.22 -19.37
C PRO A 91 -11.36 -6.50 -18.44
N ARG A 92 -12.66 -6.69 -18.68
CA ARG A 92 -13.71 -6.15 -17.81
C ARG A 92 -13.62 -6.73 -16.39
N ASP A 93 -13.45 -8.04 -16.27
CA ASP A 93 -13.37 -8.71 -14.96
C ASP A 93 -12.08 -8.32 -14.22
N ARG A 94 -10.99 -8.01 -14.92
CA ARG A 94 -9.76 -7.46 -14.33
C ARG A 94 -10.01 -6.15 -13.60
N LEU A 95 -10.73 -5.22 -14.23
CA LEU A 95 -11.12 -3.96 -13.58
C LEU A 95 -12.00 -4.19 -12.35
N LEU A 96 -12.89 -5.18 -12.37
CA LEU A 96 -13.75 -5.49 -11.24
C LEU A 96 -13.04 -6.26 -10.13
N ALA A 97 -12.04 -7.06 -10.46
CA ALA A 97 -11.23 -7.83 -9.50
C ALA A 97 -10.49 -6.94 -8.50
N MET A 98 -10.19 -5.69 -8.85
CA MET A 98 -9.64 -4.71 -7.90
C MET A 98 -10.57 -4.48 -6.71
N TYR A 99 -11.88 -4.42 -6.95
CA TYR A 99 -12.88 -4.24 -5.87
C TYR A 99 -13.13 -5.52 -5.08
N ASP A 100 -12.99 -6.69 -5.71
CA ASP A 100 -13.05 -7.98 -5.01
C ASP A 100 -11.84 -8.12 -4.05
N PHE A 101 -10.67 -7.67 -4.47
CA PHE A 101 -9.50 -7.55 -3.59
C PHE A 101 -9.74 -6.58 -2.42
N LEU A 102 -10.34 -5.41 -2.70
CA LEU A 102 -10.68 -4.44 -1.64
C LEU A 102 -11.69 -5.01 -0.65
N GLU A 103 -12.72 -5.74 -1.10
CA GLU A 103 -13.71 -6.38 -0.22
C GLU A 103 -13.05 -7.39 0.72
N GLN A 104 -12.15 -8.21 0.21
CA GLN A 104 -11.37 -9.14 1.00
C GLN A 104 -10.50 -8.42 2.03
N TRP A 105 -9.78 -7.38 1.61
CA TRP A 105 -8.93 -6.59 2.49
C TRP A 105 -9.73 -5.86 3.58
N PHE A 106 -10.88 -5.27 3.25
CA PHE A 106 -11.74 -4.58 4.24
C PHE A 106 -12.34 -5.54 5.26
N SER A 107 -12.45 -6.83 4.93
CA SER A 107 -12.96 -7.87 5.83
C SER A 107 -11.91 -8.37 6.84
N ASP A 108 -10.67 -7.91 6.75
CA ASP A 108 -9.62 -8.25 7.70
C ASP A 108 -9.82 -7.46 9.01
N ASP A 109 -9.77 -8.15 10.16
CA ASP A 109 -9.96 -7.55 11.48
C ASP A 109 -8.92 -6.45 11.80
N THR A 110 -7.76 -6.49 11.13
CA THR A 110 -6.69 -5.51 11.27
C THR A 110 -6.85 -4.31 10.34
N PHE A 111 -7.84 -4.29 9.44
CA PHE A 111 -8.06 -3.21 8.50
C PHE A 111 -8.33 -1.88 9.22
N ARG A 112 -7.57 -0.84 8.85
CA ARG A 112 -7.67 0.53 9.40
C ARG A 112 -7.63 1.60 8.30
N GLY A 113 -8.01 1.21 7.07
CA GLY A 113 -7.96 2.11 5.91
C GLY A 113 -6.62 2.10 5.18
N CYS A 114 -6.49 3.00 4.23
CA CYS A 114 -5.27 3.15 3.44
C CYS A 114 -4.14 3.76 4.28
N GLY A 115 -3.04 3.01 4.46
CA GLY A 115 -1.87 3.48 5.20
C GLY A 115 -1.25 4.76 4.64
N PHE A 116 -1.37 5.01 3.33
CA PHE A 116 -0.86 6.24 2.69
C PHE A 116 -1.75 7.44 2.96
N ILE A 117 -3.08 7.28 2.94
CA ILE A 117 -4.03 8.34 3.31
C ILE A 117 -3.83 8.70 4.78
N ASN A 118 -3.70 7.69 5.65
CA ASN A 118 -3.48 7.90 7.08
C ASN A 118 -2.15 8.63 7.33
N ALA A 119 -1.04 8.15 6.74
CA ALA A 119 0.27 8.78 6.87
C ALA A 119 0.28 10.22 6.32
N PHE A 120 -0.37 10.47 5.18
CA PHE A 120 -0.50 11.81 4.62
C PHE A 120 -1.33 12.73 5.53
N GLY A 121 -2.43 12.23 6.11
CA GLY A 121 -3.24 12.97 7.07
C GLY A 121 -2.47 13.40 8.32
N GLU A 122 -1.57 12.53 8.81
CA GLU A 122 -0.77 12.82 10.01
C GLU A 122 0.47 13.68 9.73
N LEU A 123 1.17 13.45 8.63
CA LEU A 123 2.52 13.97 8.38
C LEU A 123 2.69 14.73 7.06
N GLY A 124 1.70 14.70 6.17
CA GLY A 124 1.83 15.28 4.82
C GLY A 124 2.16 16.77 4.79
N SER A 125 1.73 17.53 5.80
CA SER A 125 2.05 18.96 5.93
C SER A 125 3.43 19.24 6.54
N THR A 126 4.05 18.26 7.21
CA THR A 126 5.29 18.44 7.99
C THR A 126 6.45 17.60 7.47
N SER A 127 6.20 16.55 6.70
CA SER A 127 7.20 15.68 6.08
C SER A 127 7.06 15.65 4.55
N PRO A 128 7.91 16.36 3.80
CA PRO A 128 7.95 16.27 2.34
C PRO A 128 8.20 14.84 1.84
N THR A 129 8.93 14.03 2.59
CA THR A 129 9.20 12.62 2.28
C THR A 129 7.90 11.81 2.27
N VAL A 130 7.08 11.92 3.32
CA VAL A 130 5.80 11.21 3.42
C VAL A 130 4.82 11.70 2.35
N ALA A 131 4.75 13.02 2.13
CA ALA A 131 3.89 13.60 1.09
C ALA A 131 4.26 13.08 -0.32
N ARG A 132 5.55 12.97 -0.61
CA ARG A 132 6.05 12.43 -1.89
C ARG A 132 5.68 10.95 -2.04
N ILE A 133 5.98 10.12 -1.04
CA ILE A 133 5.70 8.67 -1.07
C ILE A 133 4.18 8.41 -1.24
N ALA A 134 3.35 9.15 -0.52
CA ALA A 134 1.90 9.03 -0.66
C ALA A 134 1.41 9.40 -2.07
N ARG A 135 1.98 10.45 -2.67
CA ARG A 135 1.67 10.86 -4.04
C ARG A 135 2.11 9.79 -5.04
N GLU A 136 3.35 9.33 -4.98
CA GLU A 136 3.89 8.30 -5.86
C GLU A 136 3.06 7.01 -5.82
N HIS A 137 2.61 6.59 -4.63
CA HIS A 137 1.71 5.45 -4.51
C HIS A 137 0.36 5.69 -5.21
N LYS A 138 -0.20 6.89 -5.13
CA LYS A 138 -1.47 7.21 -5.80
C LYS A 138 -1.32 7.30 -7.32
N GLU A 139 -0.23 7.88 -7.79
CA GLU A 139 0.12 7.95 -9.20
C GLU A 139 0.31 6.54 -9.79
N SER A 140 1.07 5.65 -9.13
CA SER A 140 1.25 4.25 -9.53
C SER A 140 -0.09 3.52 -9.65
N PHE A 141 -0.98 3.67 -8.67
CA PHE A 141 -2.30 3.06 -8.75
C PHE A 141 -3.14 3.58 -9.92
N GLN A 142 -3.15 4.89 -10.15
CA GLN A 142 -3.89 5.48 -11.27
C GLN A 142 -3.34 5.02 -12.63
N GLU A 143 -2.00 4.93 -12.77
CA GLU A 143 -1.35 4.40 -13.97
C GLU A 143 -1.70 2.93 -14.21
N TYR A 144 -1.72 2.12 -13.15
CA TYR A 144 -2.13 0.73 -13.22
C TYR A 144 -3.58 0.57 -13.71
N VAL A 145 -4.52 1.34 -13.13
CA VAL A 145 -5.92 1.33 -13.54
C VAL A 145 -6.09 1.84 -14.97
N ALA A 146 -5.30 2.84 -15.39
CA ALA A 146 -5.34 3.36 -16.76
C ALA A 146 -4.89 2.29 -17.78
N GLY A 147 -3.88 1.49 -17.44
CA GLY A 147 -3.47 0.34 -18.25
C GLY A 147 -4.60 -0.67 -18.46
N LEU A 148 -5.30 -1.02 -17.38
CA LEU A 148 -6.45 -1.95 -17.45
C LEU A 148 -7.64 -1.34 -18.22
N ALA A 149 -7.93 -0.05 -18.03
CA ALA A 149 -9.01 0.62 -18.73
C ALA A 149 -8.77 0.68 -20.26
N ALA A 150 -7.52 0.85 -20.68
CA ALA A 150 -7.14 0.85 -22.09
C ALA A 150 -7.36 -0.51 -22.79
N GLU A 151 -7.40 -1.63 -22.04
CA GLU A 151 -7.77 -2.94 -22.59
C GLU A 151 -9.27 -3.05 -22.90
N VAL A 152 -10.11 -2.19 -22.32
CA VAL A 152 -11.58 -2.24 -22.41
C VAL A 152 -12.14 -1.12 -23.30
N VAL A 153 -11.55 0.07 -23.25
CA VAL A 153 -11.96 1.26 -23.97
C VAL A 153 -10.88 1.70 -24.95
N PRO A 154 -11.10 1.57 -26.29
CA PRO A 154 -10.08 1.90 -27.28
C PRO A 154 -9.73 3.39 -27.39
N ASP A 155 -10.67 4.28 -27.08
CA ASP A 155 -10.40 5.72 -27.06
C ASP A 155 -9.57 6.08 -25.82
N ARG A 156 -8.38 6.66 -26.03
CA ARG A 156 -7.43 6.96 -24.97
C ARG A 156 -7.98 7.94 -23.93
N VAL A 157 -8.70 8.96 -24.38
CA VAL A 157 -9.22 9.99 -23.46
C VAL A 157 -10.33 9.40 -22.59
N ALA A 158 -11.24 8.62 -23.20
CA ALA A 158 -12.30 7.92 -22.46
C ALA A 158 -11.74 6.87 -21.50
N ALA A 159 -10.66 6.16 -21.87
CA ALA A 159 -9.98 5.21 -20.98
C ALA A 159 -9.34 5.90 -19.76
N GLU A 160 -8.66 7.02 -19.97
CA GLU A 160 -8.05 7.84 -18.90
C GLU A 160 -9.14 8.39 -17.95
N GLU A 161 -10.25 8.86 -18.48
CA GLU A 161 -11.39 9.35 -17.67
C GLU A 161 -12.03 8.22 -16.86
N LEU A 162 -12.28 7.07 -17.48
CA LEU A 162 -12.78 5.88 -16.78
C LEU A 162 -11.84 5.46 -15.65
N ALA A 163 -10.53 5.40 -15.91
CA ALA A 163 -9.53 5.04 -14.93
C ALA A 163 -9.55 5.96 -13.72
N ALA A 164 -9.63 7.28 -13.95
CA ALA A 164 -9.73 8.27 -12.87
C ALA A 164 -10.98 8.07 -12.01
N GLN A 165 -12.12 7.80 -12.64
CA GLN A 165 -13.38 7.53 -11.93
C GLN A 165 -13.31 6.25 -11.11
N LEU A 166 -12.74 5.17 -11.67
CA LEU A 166 -12.56 3.89 -10.98
C LEU A 166 -11.60 4.02 -9.79
N ALA A 167 -10.49 4.73 -9.96
CA ALA A 167 -9.55 4.97 -8.87
C ALA A 167 -10.20 5.76 -7.72
N LEU A 168 -10.99 6.81 -8.03
CA LEU A 168 -11.72 7.59 -7.02
C LEU A 168 -12.74 6.73 -6.26
N LEU A 169 -13.46 5.82 -6.93
CA LEU A 169 -14.37 4.87 -6.28
C LEU A 169 -13.63 3.94 -5.33
N ALA A 170 -12.47 3.41 -5.73
CA ALA A 170 -11.66 2.52 -4.90
C ALA A 170 -11.15 3.25 -3.64
N GLU A 171 -10.66 4.48 -3.79
CA GLU A 171 -10.17 5.29 -2.66
C GLU A 171 -11.30 5.71 -1.71
N GLY A 172 -12.45 6.12 -2.27
CA GLY A 172 -13.63 6.43 -1.48
C GLY A 172 -14.13 5.21 -0.69
N ALA A 173 -14.12 4.03 -1.28
CA ALA A 173 -14.49 2.79 -0.61
C ALA A 173 -13.57 2.46 0.56
N GLN A 174 -12.24 2.61 0.40
CA GLN A 174 -11.25 2.38 1.47
C GLN A 174 -11.52 3.28 2.70
N THR A 175 -11.72 4.57 2.45
CA THR A 175 -11.96 5.54 3.53
C THR A 175 -13.31 5.29 4.21
N THR A 176 -14.35 5.02 3.42
CA THR A 176 -15.71 4.77 3.94
C THR A 176 -15.74 3.49 4.76
N ALA A 177 -15.13 2.40 4.28
CA ALA A 177 -15.04 1.12 5.00
C ALA A 177 -14.30 1.26 6.34
N ALA A 178 -13.20 2.01 6.37
CA ALA A 178 -12.44 2.25 7.59
C ALA A 178 -13.25 3.01 8.66
N ILE A 179 -14.10 3.96 8.23
CA ILE A 179 -14.95 4.74 9.13
C ILE A 179 -16.18 3.94 9.56
N ALA A 180 -16.80 3.20 8.63
CA ALA A 180 -18.00 2.41 8.89
C ALA A 180 -17.70 1.15 9.72
N GLY A 181 -16.48 0.59 9.59
CA GLY A 181 -16.10 -0.66 10.25
C GLY A 181 -16.70 -1.91 9.58
N ASP A 182 -16.99 -1.84 8.27
CA ASP A 182 -17.51 -2.95 7.48
C ASP A 182 -17.00 -2.91 6.03
N SER A 183 -17.17 -4.03 5.28
CA SER A 183 -16.70 -4.16 3.90
C SER A 183 -17.75 -3.76 2.83
N ALA A 184 -18.98 -3.40 3.20
CA ALA A 184 -20.04 -3.06 2.25
C ALA A 184 -19.67 -1.95 1.23
N PRO A 185 -18.84 -0.95 1.59
CA PRO A 185 -18.38 0.06 0.63
C PRO A 185 -17.67 -0.51 -0.60
N ALA A 186 -16.93 -1.63 -0.48
CA ALA A 186 -16.30 -2.28 -1.63
C ALA A 186 -17.35 -2.83 -2.61
N THR A 187 -18.39 -3.50 -2.10
CA THR A 187 -19.50 -4.01 -2.93
C THR A 187 -20.24 -2.87 -3.64
N HIS A 188 -20.47 -1.73 -2.96
CA HIS A 188 -21.10 -0.56 -3.58
C HIS A 188 -20.21 0.05 -4.67
N ALA A 189 -18.92 0.22 -4.41
CA ALA A 189 -17.96 0.73 -5.38
C ALA A 189 -17.86 -0.20 -6.60
N ARG A 190 -17.84 -1.52 -6.40
CA ARG A 190 -17.81 -2.52 -7.47
C ARG A 190 -19.03 -2.41 -8.39
N ARG A 191 -20.23 -2.23 -7.84
CA ARG A 191 -21.46 -2.06 -8.65
C ARG A 191 -21.42 -0.77 -9.45
N ALA A 192 -20.98 0.33 -8.86
CA ALA A 192 -20.80 1.60 -9.56
C ALA A 192 -19.74 1.48 -10.66
N ALA A 193 -18.60 0.83 -10.37
CA ALA A 193 -17.56 0.54 -11.35
C ALA A 193 -18.09 -0.26 -12.55
N ALA A 194 -18.86 -1.33 -12.30
CA ALA A 194 -19.48 -2.11 -13.38
C ALA A 194 -20.36 -1.24 -14.29
N THR A 195 -21.15 -0.33 -13.70
CA THR A 195 -22.00 0.60 -14.47
C THR A 195 -21.16 1.56 -15.33
N LEU A 196 -20.08 2.11 -14.78
CA LEU A 196 -19.18 3.01 -15.53
C LEU A 196 -18.46 2.29 -16.66
N ILE A 197 -17.93 1.10 -16.41
CA ILE A 197 -17.26 0.26 -17.41
C ILE A 197 -18.24 -0.07 -18.54
N ASP A 198 -19.46 -0.53 -18.22
CA ASP A 198 -20.47 -0.88 -19.20
C ASP A 198 -20.96 0.33 -20.00
N ALA A 199 -20.96 1.53 -19.44
CA ALA A 199 -21.27 2.76 -20.15
C ALA A 199 -20.15 3.16 -21.12
N ALA A 200 -18.89 3.12 -20.67
CA ALA A 200 -17.73 3.49 -21.48
C ALA A 200 -17.47 2.53 -22.66
N THR A 201 -17.85 1.25 -22.52
CA THR A 201 -17.70 0.26 -23.60
C THR A 201 -18.79 0.33 -24.68
N ARG A 202 -19.89 1.04 -24.42
CA ARG A 202 -20.99 1.24 -25.40
C ARG A 202 -20.89 2.55 -26.16
N ALA A 203 -20.04 3.46 -25.72
CA ALA A 203 -19.85 4.77 -26.33
C ALA A 203 -18.84 4.71 -27.48
#